data_6d422b0f4ff2bffb6614777025eca98b
#
_entry.id   6d422b0f4ff2bffb6614777025eca98b
#
_cell.length_a   1.000
_cell.length_b   1.000
_cell.length_c   1.000
_cell.angle_alpha   90.00
_cell.angle_beta   90.00
_cell.angle_gamma   90.00
#
_symmetry.space_group_name_H-M   'P 1'
#
loop_
_entity.id
_entity.type
_entity.pdbx_description
1 polymer ?
#
loop_
_entity_poly.entity_id
_entity_poly.type
_entity_poly.pdbx_seq_one_letter_code
_entity_poly.pdbx_strand_id
1 'polypeptide(L)'
;MKIKIATTESADGHILPHCEDMLQSGKYVLSVIRQEADMELHPNSSLLKLLASKQNNEDTTYLAELTPKSINLIIGLQRYRLIDELNLYQSSTLSKGGILLADVVIFEDWQVENEYAISKSLHLRIYRKG
;
A
#
# COMPACT_ATOMS: atom_id res chain seq x y z
N MET A 1 11.60 -12.91 -0.93
CA MET A 1 11.13 -11.64 -0.36
C MET A 1 9.87 -11.19 -1.07
N LYS A 2 8.88 -10.75 -0.33
CA LYS A 2 7.64 -10.19 -0.87
C LYS A 2 7.37 -8.85 -0.19
N ILE A 3 7.07 -7.82 -0.97
CA ILE A 3 6.74 -6.49 -0.44
C ILE A 3 5.31 -6.14 -0.85
N LYS A 4 4.47 -5.93 0.14
CA LYS A 4 3.08 -5.50 -0.03
C LYS A 4 2.94 -4.05 0.40
N ILE A 5 2.19 -3.27 -0.36
CA ILE A 5 1.85 -1.89 -0.01
C ILE A 5 0.36 -1.85 0.34
N ALA A 6 0.01 -1.13 1.39
CA ALA A 6 -1.37 -0.84 1.74
C ALA A 6 -1.57 0.67 1.78
N THR A 7 -2.64 1.15 1.16
CA THR A 7 -2.97 2.58 1.15
C THR A 7 -4.48 2.77 1.09
N THR A 8 -4.93 3.93 1.48
CA THR A 8 -6.34 4.34 1.37
C THR A 8 -6.46 5.57 0.51
N GLU A 9 -7.34 5.50 -0.49
CA GLU A 9 -7.63 6.60 -1.40
C GLU A 9 -9.01 7.18 -1.09
N SER A 10 -9.10 8.52 -1.06
CA SER A 10 -10.38 9.21 -0.96
C SER A 10 -11.18 9.11 -2.26
N ALA A 11 -12.46 9.47 -2.23
CA ALA A 11 -13.32 9.47 -3.43
C ALA A 11 -12.79 10.40 -4.52
N ASP A 12 -12.07 11.45 -4.15
CA ASP A 12 -11.43 12.41 -5.07
C ASP A 12 -9.97 12.09 -5.41
N GLY A 13 -9.52 10.87 -5.11
CA GLY A 13 -8.23 10.34 -5.57
C GLY A 13 -7.01 10.70 -4.73
N HIS A 14 -7.20 11.26 -3.53
CA HIS A 14 -6.09 11.65 -2.66
C HIS A 14 -5.71 10.55 -1.67
N ILE A 15 -4.42 10.50 -1.32
CA ILE A 15 -3.92 9.58 -0.29
C ILE A 15 -4.38 10.09 1.07
N LEU A 16 -5.06 9.24 1.82
CA LEU A 16 -5.50 9.56 3.17
C LEU A 16 -4.40 9.27 4.20
N PRO A 17 -4.27 10.11 5.24
CA PRO A 17 -3.18 9.97 6.23
C PRO A 17 -3.30 8.74 7.12
N HIS A 18 -4.52 8.25 7.35
CA HIS A 18 -4.77 7.08 8.21
C HIS A 18 -5.91 6.24 7.67
N CYS A 19 -5.70 4.92 7.62
CA CYS A 19 -6.78 3.98 7.49
C CYS A 19 -7.60 3.85 8.78
N GLU A 20 -7.02 4.25 9.91
CA GLU A 20 -7.60 4.07 11.26
C GLU A 20 -8.79 4.97 11.55
N ASP A 21 -8.83 6.16 10.92
CA ASP A 21 -9.95 7.09 11.07
C ASP A 21 -11.15 6.69 10.20
N MET A 22 -10.99 5.61 9.45
CA MET A 22 -12.03 5.08 8.59
C MET A 22 -12.77 3.97 9.31
N LEU A 23 -13.82 3.50 8.73
CA LEU A 23 -14.72 2.49 9.28
C LEU A 23 -13.99 1.32 9.97
N GLN A 24 -14.56 0.79 11.02
CA GLN A 24 -14.02 -0.36 11.77
C GLN A 24 -13.64 -1.52 10.87
N SER A 25 -14.37 -1.75 9.78
CA SER A 25 -14.07 -2.79 8.81
C SER A 25 -12.72 -2.59 8.11
N GLY A 26 -12.37 -1.35 7.72
CA GLY A 26 -11.09 -1.04 7.11
C GLY A 26 -9.93 -1.27 8.06
N LYS A 27 -10.10 -0.88 9.32
CA LYS A 27 -9.11 -1.12 10.37
C LYS A 27 -8.89 -2.63 10.62
N TYR A 28 -9.96 -3.40 10.64
CA TYR A 28 -9.88 -4.85 10.81
C TYR A 28 -9.09 -5.51 9.67
N VAL A 29 -9.39 -5.16 8.43
CA VAL A 29 -8.72 -5.76 7.26
C VAL A 29 -7.24 -5.40 7.25
N LEU A 30 -6.88 -4.14 7.56
CA LEU A 30 -5.49 -3.72 7.64
C LEU A 30 -4.75 -4.49 8.76
N SER A 31 -5.40 -4.75 9.89
CA SER A 31 -4.83 -5.55 10.97
C SER A 31 -4.52 -6.98 10.51
N VAL A 32 -5.40 -7.59 9.73
CA VAL A 32 -5.19 -8.93 9.17
C VAL A 32 -3.98 -8.93 8.23
N ILE A 33 -3.88 -7.93 7.34
CA ILE A 33 -2.74 -7.81 6.43
C ILE A 33 -1.44 -7.64 7.21
N ARG A 34 -1.44 -6.85 8.28
CA ARG A 34 -0.27 -6.65 9.15
C ARG A 34 0.15 -7.95 9.83
N GLN A 35 -0.81 -8.78 10.26
CA GLN A 35 -0.51 -10.07 10.89
C GLN A 35 0.10 -11.07 9.94
N GLU A 36 -0.21 -10.98 8.64
CA GLU A 36 0.34 -11.86 7.62
C GLU A 36 1.77 -11.45 7.20
N ALA A 37 2.19 -10.23 7.53
CA ALA A 37 3.52 -9.74 7.21
C ALA A 37 4.50 -10.06 8.33
N ASP A 38 5.72 -10.44 7.97
CA ASP A 38 6.79 -10.71 8.93
C ASP A 38 7.34 -9.42 9.54
N MET A 39 7.41 -8.35 8.73
CA MET A 39 7.96 -7.05 9.14
C MET A 39 7.20 -5.90 8.49
N GLU A 40 7.11 -4.78 9.21
CA GLU A 40 6.63 -3.53 8.66
C GLU A 40 7.80 -2.64 8.25
N LEU A 41 7.67 -1.98 7.10
CA LEU A 41 8.61 -0.96 6.66
C LEU A 41 8.14 0.41 7.17
N HIS A 42 9.10 1.25 7.53
CA HIS A 42 8.86 2.61 8.00
C HIS A 42 9.39 3.63 7.00
N PRO A 43 8.98 4.90 7.06
CA PRO A 43 9.47 5.93 6.12
C PRO A 43 11.01 6.01 6.03
N ASN A 44 11.72 5.64 7.10
CA ASN A 44 13.17 5.67 7.16
C ASN A 44 13.84 4.32 6.89
N SER A 45 13.10 3.29 6.46
CA SER A 45 13.67 1.98 6.16
C SER A 45 14.69 2.06 5.03
N SER A 46 15.77 1.26 5.16
CA SER A 46 16.87 1.27 4.21
C SER A 46 16.54 0.48 2.94
N LEU A 47 16.56 1.15 1.79
CA LEU A 47 16.38 0.50 0.49
C LEU A 47 17.56 -0.43 0.17
N LEU A 48 18.78 -0.08 0.59
CA LEU A 48 19.95 -0.92 0.36
C LEU A 48 19.84 -2.26 1.07
N LYS A 49 19.31 -2.28 2.29
CA LYS A 49 19.07 -3.52 3.02
C LYS A 49 18.03 -4.40 2.34
N LEU A 50 16.97 -3.79 1.79
CA LEU A 50 15.93 -4.51 1.05
C LEU A 50 16.48 -5.11 -0.24
N LEU A 51 17.32 -4.37 -0.98
CA LEU A 51 17.97 -4.87 -2.17
C LEU A 51 18.89 -6.06 -1.86
N ALA A 52 19.63 -5.99 -0.76
CA ALA A 52 20.48 -7.09 -0.30
C ALA A 52 19.63 -8.33 0.06
N SER A 53 18.51 -8.15 0.75
CA SER A 53 17.58 -9.24 1.09
C SER A 53 17.03 -9.91 -0.16
N LYS A 54 16.72 -9.14 -1.19
CA LYS A 54 16.23 -9.67 -2.47
C LYS A 54 17.29 -10.52 -3.16
N GLN A 55 18.56 -10.05 -3.16
CA GLN A 55 19.67 -10.80 -3.75
C GLN A 55 19.95 -12.10 -3.01
N ASN A 56 19.75 -12.13 -1.70
CA ASN A 56 19.96 -13.30 -0.87
C ASN A 56 18.78 -14.28 -0.84
N ASN A 57 17.71 -13.99 -1.61
CA ASN A 57 16.49 -14.81 -1.67
C ASN A 57 15.86 -15.09 -0.30
N GLU A 58 15.90 -14.11 0.59
CA GLU A 58 15.25 -14.23 1.90
C GLU A 58 13.74 -14.37 1.74
N ASP A 59 13.14 -15.32 2.47
CA ASP A 59 11.71 -15.57 2.45
C ASP A 59 11.01 -14.74 3.54
N THR A 60 11.02 -13.44 3.37
CA THR A 60 10.42 -12.48 4.30
C THR A 60 9.35 -11.66 3.59
N THR A 61 8.18 -11.51 4.21
CA THR A 61 7.10 -10.65 3.72
C THR A 61 7.13 -9.34 4.49
N TYR A 62 7.23 -8.24 3.75
CA TYR A 62 7.22 -6.88 4.29
C TYR A 62 5.91 -6.19 3.94
N LEU A 63 5.43 -5.36 4.85
CA LEU A 63 4.30 -4.47 4.62
C LEU A 63 4.76 -3.02 4.76
N ALA A 64 4.45 -2.18 3.77
CA ALA A 64 4.61 -0.74 3.86
C ALA A 64 3.27 -0.06 3.69
N GLU A 65 2.93 0.84 4.60
CA GLU A 65 1.72 1.65 4.49
C GLU A 65 2.06 2.93 3.73
N LEU A 66 1.35 3.20 2.63
CA LEU A 66 1.49 4.44 1.88
C LEU A 66 0.60 5.51 2.50
N THR A 67 1.23 6.50 3.11
CA THR A 67 0.61 7.70 3.67
C THR A 67 1.37 8.92 3.14
N PRO A 68 0.89 10.15 3.39
CA PRO A 68 1.68 11.34 3.01
C PRO A 68 3.08 11.40 3.61
N LYS A 69 3.34 10.66 4.69
CA LYS A 69 4.65 10.62 5.35
C LYS A 69 5.63 9.62 4.75
N SER A 70 5.16 8.63 3.99
CA SER A 70 5.98 7.54 3.44
C SER A 70 6.14 7.58 1.93
N ILE A 71 5.81 8.68 1.28
CA ILE A 71 5.82 8.81 -0.18
C ILE A 71 7.19 8.52 -0.77
N ASN A 72 8.26 9.06 -0.18
CA ASN A 72 9.61 8.84 -0.68
C ASN A 72 10.03 7.38 -0.62
N LEU A 73 9.63 6.66 0.43
CA LEU A 73 9.87 5.22 0.54
C LEU A 73 9.19 4.48 -0.61
N ILE A 74 7.93 4.78 -0.87
CA ILE A 74 7.15 4.09 -1.91
C ILE A 74 7.71 4.39 -3.30
N ILE A 75 8.07 5.65 -3.58
CA ILE A 75 8.71 6.03 -4.84
C ILE A 75 10.02 5.26 -5.04
N GLY A 76 10.84 5.14 -3.98
CA GLY A 76 12.07 4.37 -4.03
C GLY A 76 11.83 2.88 -4.28
N LEU A 77 10.85 2.29 -3.60
CA LEU A 77 10.49 0.89 -3.81
C LEU A 77 10.02 0.62 -5.25
N GLN A 78 9.24 1.52 -5.83
CA GLN A 78 8.82 1.40 -7.24
C GLN A 78 9.99 1.53 -8.20
N ARG A 79 10.90 2.47 -7.95
CA ARG A 79 12.08 2.71 -8.80
C ARG A 79 12.93 1.45 -8.93
N TYR A 80 13.08 0.70 -7.85
CA TYR A 80 13.85 -0.54 -7.85
C TYR A 80 13.00 -1.79 -8.10
N ARG A 81 11.73 -1.61 -8.45
CA ARG A 81 10.78 -2.70 -8.77
C ARG A 81 10.67 -3.74 -7.64
N LEU A 82 10.63 -3.27 -6.42
CA LEU A 82 10.57 -4.12 -5.22
C LEU A 82 9.15 -4.44 -4.75
N ILE A 83 8.14 -3.76 -5.26
CA ILE A 83 6.76 -3.94 -4.81
C ILE A 83 6.12 -5.11 -5.57
N ASP A 84 5.60 -6.08 -4.83
CA ASP A 84 4.96 -7.27 -5.40
C ASP A 84 3.43 -7.18 -5.41
N GLU A 85 2.85 -6.45 -4.45
CA GLU A 85 1.40 -6.37 -4.31
C GLU A 85 1.00 -5.00 -3.77
N LEU A 86 -0.09 -4.46 -4.31
CA LEU A 86 -0.70 -3.21 -3.83
C LEU A 86 -2.11 -3.51 -3.34
N ASN A 87 -2.37 -3.20 -2.08
CA ASN A 87 -3.70 -3.30 -1.47
C ASN A 87 -4.27 -1.89 -1.37
N LEU A 88 -5.20 -1.56 -2.27
CA LEU A 88 -5.80 -0.24 -2.36
C LEU A 88 -7.19 -0.25 -1.75
N TYR A 89 -7.36 0.47 -0.64
CA TYR A 89 -8.65 0.73 -0.04
C TYR A 89 -9.22 2.01 -0.64
N GLN A 90 -10.40 1.90 -1.25
CA GLN A 90 -11.10 3.05 -1.84
C GLN A 90 -12.26 3.45 -0.95
N SER A 91 -12.19 4.66 -0.44
CA SER A 91 -13.20 5.24 0.46
C SER A 91 -14.15 6.16 -0.30
N SER A 92 -15.40 6.27 0.18
CA SER A 92 -16.35 7.26 -0.30
C SER A 92 -16.11 8.65 0.29
N THR A 93 -15.19 8.79 1.23
CA THR A 93 -14.87 10.05 1.89
C THR A 93 -14.12 10.98 0.93
N LEU A 94 -14.47 12.28 0.94
CA LEU A 94 -13.73 13.31 0.21
C LEU A 94 -12.62 13.88 1.07
N SER A 95 -11.43 14.03 0.47
CA SER A 95 -10.28 14.62 1.15
C SER A 95 -10.21 16.13 1.01
N LYS A 96 -10.77 16.69 -0.07
CA LYS A 96 -10.74 18.13 -0.41
C LYS A 96 -9.34 18.69 -0.59
N GLY A 97 -8.39 17.84 -0.93
CA GLY A 97 -7.01 18.25 -1.18
C GLY A 97 -6.03 17.22 -0.65
N GLY A 98 -4.74 17.47 -0.91
CA GLY A 98 -3.68 16.57 -0.52
C GLY A 98 -2.93 16.02 -1.74
N ILE A 99 -2.31 14.85 -1.58
CA ILE A 99 -1.50 14.23 -2.62
C ILE A 99 -2.34 13.22 -3.39
N LEU A 100 -2.36 13.36 -4.72
CA LEU A 100 -3.04 12.39 -5.57
C LEU A 100 -2.29 11.06 -5.59
N LEU A 101 -3.02 9.97 -5.41
CA LEU A 101 -2.43 8.63 -5.47
C LEU A 101 -1.79 8.38 -6.84
N ALA A 102 -2.42 8.85 -7.93
CA ALA A 102 -1.90 8.70 -9.28
C ALA A 102 -0.57 9.42 -9.52
N ASP A 103 -0.21 10.40 -8.68
CA ASP A 103 1.10 11.07 -8.75
C ASP A 103 2.22 10.27 -8.07
N VAL A 104 1.87 9.27 -7.28
CA VAL A 104 2.83 8.43 -6.54
C VAL A 104 2.91 7.04 -7.12
N VAL A 105 1.78 6.40 -7.37
CA VAL A 105 1.70 5.03 -7.89
C VAL A 105 1.48 5.03 -9.40
N ILE A 106 2.35 4.34 -10.12
CA ILE A 106 2.23 4.16 -11.59
C ILE A 106 1.43 2.88 -11.82
N PHE A 107 0.14 3.04 -12.17
CA PHE A 107 -0.78 1.90 -12.31
C PHE A 107 -0.62 1.11 -13.61
N GLU A 108 0.11 1.63 -14.60
CA GLU A 108 0.26 1.00 -15.91
C GLU A 108 0.85 -0.43 -15.84
N ASP A 109 1.69 -0.67 -14.85
CA ASP A 109 2.35 -1.97 -14.66
C ASP A 109 1.56 -2.91 -13.75
N TRP A 110 0.37 -2.50 -13.31
CA TRP A 110 -0.41 -3.24 -12.32
C TRP A 110 -1.68 -3.82 -12.92
N GLN A 111 -2.04 -5.02 -12.48
CA GLN A 111 -3.28 -5.68 -12.84
C GLN A 111 -4.10 -5.98 -11.59
N VAL A 112 -5.42 -5.75 -11.68
CA VAL A 112 -6.33 -6.09 -10.60
C VAL A 112 -6.46 -7.61 -10.51
N GLU A 113 -6.10 -8.17 -9.37
CA GLU A 113 -6.23 -9.60 -9.11
C GLU A 113 -7.55 -9.93 -8.40
N ASN A 114 -7.91 -9.11 -7.42
CA ASN A 114 -9.12 -9.30 -6.62
C ASN A 114 -9.74 -7.96 -6.27
N GLU A 115 -11.07 -7.98 -6.08
CA GLU A 115 -11.85 -6.85 -5.59
C GLU A 115 -12.81 -7.32 -4.51
N TYR A 116 -12.90 -6.57 -3.42
CA TYR A 116 -13.78 -6.87 -2.29
C TYR A 116 -14.57 -5.63 -1.88
N ALA A 117 -15.89 -5.78 -1.70
CA ALA A 117 -16.70 -4.76 -1.05
C ALA A 117 -16.67 -5.03 0.46
N ILE A 118 -15.94 -4.20 1.21
CA ILE A 118 -15.83 -4.35 2.68
C ILE A 118 -17.06 -3.77 3.36
N SER A 119 -17.53 -2.62 2.88
CA SER A 119 -18.74 -1.97 3.35
C SER A 119 -19.34 -1.12 2.21
N LYS A 120 -20.43 -0.42 2.46
CA LYS A 120 -21.03 0.49 1.47
C LYS A 120 -20.10 1.64 1.08
N SER A 121 -19.16 1.99 1.94
CA SER A 121 -18.27 3.14 1.78
C SER A 121 -16.81 2.78 1.62
N LEU A 122 -16.47 1.48 1.59
CA LEU A 122 -15.08 1.04 1.50
C LEU A 122 -14.96 -0.20 0.61
N HIS A 123 -14.11 -0.10 -0.39
CA HIS A 123 -13.75 -1.20 -1.29
C HIS A 123 -12.26 -1.46 -1.21
N LEU A 124 -11.87 -2.71 -1.36
CA LEU A 124 -10.48 -3.12 -1.45
C LEU A 124 -10.20 -3.68 -2.84
N ARG A 125 -9.17 -3.16 -3.51
CA ARG A 125 -8.61 -3.75 -4.72
C ARG A 125 -7.21 -4.24 -4.44
N ILE A 126 -6.93 -5.46 -4.86
CA ILE A 126 -5.60 -6.03 -4.76
C ILE A 126 -5.01 -6.09 -6.16
N TYR A 127 -3.88 -5.41 -6.34
CA TYR A 127 -3.14 -5.35 -7.60
C TYR A 127 -1.87 -6.19 -7.50
N ARG A 128 -1.54 -6.85 -8.58
CA ARG A 128 -0.23 -7.49 -8.75
C ARG A 128 0.43 -6.97 -10.01
N LYS A 129 1.75 -7.10 -10.09
CA LYS A 129 2.48 -6.75 -11.30
C LYS A 129 2.03 -7.64 -12.45
N GLY A 130 1.70 -6.99 -13.55
CA GLY A 130 1.37 -7.67 -14.79
C GLY A 130 2.58 -8.22 -15.52
#